data_618332250d1b0b0e67aeb21b1cdfbe79
#
_entry.id   618332250d1b0b0e67aeb21b1cdfbe79
#
_cell.length_a   1.000
_cell.length_b   1.000
_cell.length_c   1.000
_cell.angle_alpha   90.00
_cell.angle_beta   90.00
_cell.angle_gamma   90.00
#
_symmetry.space_group_name_H-M   'P 1'
#
loop_
_entity.id
_entity.type
_entity.pdbx_description
1 polymer ?
#
loop_
_entity_poly.entity_id
_entity_poly.type
_entity_poly.pdbx_seq_one_letter_code
_entity_poly.pdbx_strand_id
1 'polypeptide(L)'
;MSLSPQQQAVIEWAKQAQSGQLTTRALNLVARAGCGKTFTLMATTEVLEGEGFIGAYNRAIADEIKAKLISKGLDPRRVSAGTLHSAGMNAWRRIAKDVKVEREKVQIIIDALIADLVKKAQTAETAEKADRYRAKATTAKTLTGFVKKAVSLAKQRAFGFVHSFEDMSKWFELIEHFGLEDDLEFEVDMDEAVRLCIHIFKTSISQDRDLIDYDDMILAPLIHNARMWPKDFVLIDEAQDTNPARRALAIKMLKPKTGILIAVGDPAQAIYGFTGADSDAMDLIKEQLNSDTLPLNVTYRCPKAVVAVAQQWVPDITAHESAPEGIV
;
A
#
# COMPACT_ATOMS: atom_id res chain seq x y z
N MET A 1 7.42 -29.85 11.54
CA MET A 1 8.39 -29.54 10.49
C MET A 1 9.50 -28.72 11.14
N SER A 2 10.76 -29.09 10.92
CA SER A 2 11.91 -28.29 11.35
C SER A 2 12.05 -27.07 10.44
N LEU A 3 12.51 -25.96 11.01
CA LEU A 3 12.85 -24.75 10.25
C LEU A 3 14.07 -25.02 9.36
N SER A 4 14.07 -24.52 8.14
CA SER A 4 15.26 -24.51 7.28
C SER A 4 16.33 -23.56 7.82
N PRO A 5 17.60 -23.68 7.39
CA PRO A 5 18.66 -22.76 7.80
C PRO A 5 18.30 -21.27 7.51
N GLN A 6 17.71 -20.99 6.35
CA GLN A 6 17.26 -19.63 6.01
C GLN A 6 16.15 -19.13 6.91
N GLN A 7 15.17 -19.98 7.26
CA GLN A 7 14.11 -19.63 8.20
C GLN A 7 14.66 -19.42 9.61
N GLN A 8 15.63 -20.22 10.03
CA GLN A 8 16.34 -20.05 11.31
C GLN A 8 17.07 -18.71 11.37
N ALA A 9 17.74 -18.30 10.27
CA ALA A 9 18.40 -17.00 10.18
C ALA A 9 17.41 -15.83 10.39
N VAL A 10 16.18 -15.91 9.86
CA VAL A 10 15.15 -14.89 10.09
C VAL A 10 14.73 -14.84 11.57
N ILE A 11 14.55 -16.00 12.20
CA ILE A 11 14.20 -16.09 13.62
C ILE A 11 15.32 -15.51 14.51
N GLU A 12 16.55 -15.82 14.19
CA GLU A 12 17.70 -15.30 14.91
C GLU A 12 17.85 -13.79 14.73
N TRP A 13 17.69 -13.30 13.50
CA TRP A 13 17.65 -11.87 13.23
C TRP A 13 16.57 -11.16 14.08
N ALA A 14 15.37 -11.72 14.15
CA ALA A 14 14.27 -11.14 14.91
C ALA A 14 14.58 -11.02 16.41
N LYS A 15 15.21 -12.05 16.99
CA LYS A 15 15.65 -12.03 18.41
C LYS A 15 16.74 -10.98 18.65
N GLN A 16 17.73 -10.89 17.75
CA GLN A 16 18.82 -9.91 17.85
C GLN A 16 18.31 -8.47 17.67
N ALA A 17 17.38 -8.24 16.73
CA ALA A 17 16.74 -6.94 16.56
C ALA A 17 15.96 -6.53 17.83
N GLN A 18 15.22 -7.46 18.43
CA GLN A 18 14.44 -7.16 19.63
C GLN A 18 15.33 -6.91 20.86
N SER A 19 16.42 -7.66 21.01
CA SER A 19 17.39 -7.46 22.11
C SER A 19 18.26 -6.21 21.96
N GLY A 20 18.18 -5.52 20.81
CA GLY A 20 18.99 -4.33 20.51
C GLY A 20 20.43 -4.63 20.13
N GLN A 21 20.76 -5.86 19.75
CA GLN A 21 22.08 -6.25 19.25
C GLN A 21 22.34 -5.77 17.82
N LEU A 22 21.26 -5.47 17.04
CA LEU A 22 21.35 -4.94 15.69
C LEU A 22 21.16 -3.43 15.67
N THR A 23 21.79 -2.76 14.74
CA THR A 23 21.64 -1.32 14.51
C THR A 23 20.34 -1.00 13.76
N THR A 24 19.89 -1.89 12.87
CA THR A 24 18.61 -1.79 12.18
C THR A 24 17.50 -2.55 12.91
N ARG A 25 16.27 -2.11 12.73
CA ARG A 25 15.06 -2.76 13.22
C ARG A 25 14.09 -3.09 12.09
N ALA A 26 14.60 -3.12 10.87
CA ALA A 26 13.84 -3.47 9.69
C ALA A 26 14.53 -4.62 8.93
N LEU A 27 13.74 -5.61 8.52
CA LEU A 27 14.17 -6.72 7.68
C LEU A 27 13.37 -6.75 6.38
N ASN A 28 14.08 -6.82 5.28
CA ASN A 28 13.56 -7.08 3.96
C ASN A 28 13.78 -8.55 3.61
N LEU A 29 12.73 -9.36 3.70
CA LEU A 29 12.79 -10.80 3.48
C LEU A 29 12.40 -11.13 2.03
N VAL A 30 13.40 -11.34 1.18
CA VAL A 30 13.20 -11.69 -0.24
C VAL A 30 12.89 -13.18 -0.32
N ALA A 31 11.62 -13.50 -0.59
CA ALA A 31 11.11 -14.87 -0.46
C ALA A 31 10.45 -15.35 -1.75
N ARG A 32 11.09 -16.29 -2.45
CA ARG A 32 10.62 -16.83 -3.73
C ARG A 32 9.32 -17.62 -3.59
N ALA A 33 8.67 -17.89 -4.72
CA ALA A 33 7.43 -18.65 -4.77
C ALA A 33 7.54 -20.00 -4.03
N GLY A 34 6.61 -20.25 -3.10
CA GLY A 34 6.56 -21.54 -2.38
C GLY A 34 7.66 -21.76 -1.33
N CYS A 35 8.47 -20.75 -0.97
CA CYS A 35 9.55 -20.86 0.03
C CYS A 35 9.09 -20.77 1.49
N GLY A 36 7.76 -20.76 1.74
CA GLY A 36 7.24 -20.75 3.10
C GLY A 36 7.18 -19.37 3.75
N LYS A 37 6.93 -18.30 2.99
CA LYS A 37 6.75 -16.92 3.49
C LYS A 37 5.88 -16.85 4.75
N THR A 38 4.62 -17.24 4.64
CA THR A 38 3.65 -17.19 5.74
C THR A 38 4.06 -18.07 6.92
N PHE A 39 4.66 -19.25 6.66
CA PHE A 39 5.17 -20.12 7.72
C PHE A 39 6.30 -19.43 8.51
N THR A 40 7.23 -18.78 7.83
CA THR A 40 8.33 -18.04 8.45
C THR A 40 7.81 -16.86 9.27
N LEU A 41 6.85 -16.07 8.73
CA LEU A 41 6.22 -14.99 9.46
C LEU A 41 5.53 -15.50 10.75
N MET A 42 4.83 -16.62 10.67
CA MET A 42 4.19 -17.24 11.84
C MET A 42 5.21 -17.67 12.90
N ALA A 43 6.29 -18.33 12.50
CA ALA A 43 7.36 -18.73 13.41
C ALA A 43 8.04 -17.51 14.06
N THR A 44 8.18 -16.42 13.32
CA THR A 44 8.74 -15.16 13.84
C THR A 44 7.85 -14.55 14.92
N THR A 45 6.51 -14.65 14.80
CA THR A 45 5.60 -14.13 15.84
C THR A 45 5.66 -14.91 17.17
N GLU A 46 6.16 -16.15 17.15
CA GLU A 46 6.33 -16.96 18.36
C GLU A 46 7.51 -16.49 19.21
N VAL A 47 8.53 -15.91 18.59
CA VAL A 47 9.77 -15.47 19.26
C VAL A 47 9.80 -13.97 19.58
N LEU A 48 9.05 -13.14 18.84
CA LEU A 48 8.93 -11.72 19.14
C LEU A 48 8.00 -11.49 20.31
N GLU A 49 8.41 -10.66 21.25
CA GLU A 49 7.63 -10.26 22.42
C GLU A 49 6.81 -9.00 22.15
N GLY A 50 5.79 -8.77 22.97
CA GLY A 50 4.94 -7.58 22.90
C GLY A 50 3.80 -7.73 21.90
N GLU A 51 3.20 -6.59 21.54
CA GLU A 51 2.05 -6.51 20.63
C GLU A 51 2.47 -6.44 19.17
N GLY A 52 1.93 -7.32 18.32
CA GLY A 52 2.22 -7.39 16.90
C GLY A 52 1.03 -7.19 15.99
N PHE A 53 1.33 -6.83 14.76
CA PHE A 53 0.37 -6.79 13.65
C PHE A 53 0.94 -7.47 12.41
N ILE A 54 0.15 -8.34 11.79
CA ILE A 54 0.47 -8.94 10.50
C ILE A 54 -0.42 -8.31 9.44
N GLY A 55 0.19 -7.52 8.55
CA GLY A 55 -0.46 -6.90 7.41
C GLY A 55 -0.55 -7.87 6.24
N ALA A 56 -1.75 -8.32 5.91
CA ALA A 56 -2.03 -9.16 4.75
C ALA A 56 -2.51 -8.33 3.56
N TYR A 57 -2.27 -8.84 2.36
CA TYR A 57 -2.69 -8.18 1.11
C TYR A 57 -4.21 -8.01 1.01
N ASN A 58 -4.97 -9.06 1.35
CA ASN A 58 -6.42 -9.04 1.31
C ASN A 58 -7.07 -9.69 2.54
N ARG A 59 -8.40 -9.56 2.63
CA ARG A 59 -9.18 -10.04 3.78
C ARG A 59 -9.12 -11.57 3.93
N ALA A 60 -9.17 -12.32 2.85
CA ALA A 60 -9.15 -13.79 2.89
C ALA A 60 -7.83 -14.30 3.50
N ILE A 61 -6.69 -13.75 3.07
CA ILE A 61 -5.37 -14.05 3.63
C ILE A 61 -5.29 -13.62 5.10
N ALA A 62 -5.82 -12.44 5.44
CA ALA A 62 -5.86 -11.99 6.83
C ALA A 62 -6.64 -12.95 7.74
N ASP A 63 -7.77 -13.44 7.28
CA ASP A 63 -8.61 -14.38 8.05
C ASP A 63 -7.95 -15.76 8.17
N GLU A 64 -7.23 -16.24 7.13
CA GLU A 64 -6.40 -17.45 7.20
C GLU A 64 -5.27 -17.31 8.23
N ILE A 65 -4.56 -16.17 8.23
CA ILE A 65 -3.49 -15.90 9.20
C ILE A 65 -4.06 -15.87 10.62
N LYS A 66 -5.22 -15.23 10.86
CA LYS A 66 -5.90 -15.23 12.17
C LYS A 66 -6.21 -16.65 12.65
N ALA A 67 -6.78 -17.48 11.76
CA ALA A 67 -7.09 -18.86 12.10
C ALA A 67 -5.82 -19.64 12.50
N LYS A 68 -4.72 -19.44 11.78
CA LYS A 68 -3.42 -20.05 12.09
C LYS A 68 -2.84 -19.55 13.43
N LEU A 69 -2.93 -18.26 13.73
CA LEU A 69 -2.50 -17.69 15.01
C LEU A 69 -3.25 -18.34 16.17
N ILE A 70 -4.56 -18.44 16.07
CA ILE A 70 -5.42 -19.07 17.07
C ILE A 70 -5.08 -20.55 17.25
N SER A 71 -4.90 -21.30 16.15
CA SER A 71 -4.56 -22.73 16.21
C SER A 71 -3.21 -23.00 16.86
N LYS A 72 -2.28 -22.02 16.84
CA LYS A 72 -0.99 -22.07 17.53
C LYS A 72 -1.05 -21.57 18.99
N GLY A 73 -2.24 -21.23 19.49
CA GLY A 73 -2.43 -20.73 20.85
C GLY A 73 -1.95 -19.30 21.09
N LEU A 74 -1.69 -18.52 20.04
CA LEU A 74 -1.32 -17.12 20.17
C LEU A 74 -2.54 -16.27 20.51
N ASP A 75 -2.43 -15.42 21.54
CA ASP A 75 -3.51 -14.51 21.95
C ASP A 75 -3.76 -13.46 20.83
N PRO A 76 -4.98 -13.38 20.25
CA PRO A 76 -5.34 -12.40 19.25
C PRO A 76 -5.19 -10.94 19.72
N ARG A 77 -5.16 -10.71 21.04
CA ARG A 77 -4.89 -9.39 21.63
C ARG A 77 -3.41 -9.04 21.55
N ARG A 78 -2.53 -10.04 21.64
CA ARG A 78 -1.07 -9.87 21.48
C ARG A 78 -0.68 -9.73 20.02
N VAL A 79 -1.13 -10.62 19.15
CA VAL A 79 -0.83 -10.60 17.72
C VAL A 79 -2.11 -10.58 16.92
N SER A 80 -2.35 -9.48 16.24
CA SER A 80 -3.50 -9.32 15.35
C SER A 80 -3.08 -9.43 13.89
N ALA A 81 -3.99 -9.93 13.04
CA ALA A 81 -3.80 -9.90 11.59
C ALA A 81 -4.94 -9.13 10.93
N GLY A 82 -4.64 -8.46 9.82
CA GLY A 82 -5.63 -7.67 9.09
C GLY A 82 -5.03 -7.07 7.84
N THR A 83 -5.84 -6.39 7.04
CA THR A 83 -5.31 -5.56 5.95
C THR A 83 -4.88 -4.20 6.49
N LEU A 84 -3.94 -3.53 5.81
CA LEU A 84 -3.57 -2.16 6.15
C LEU A 84 -4.77 -1.19 6.06
N HIS A 85 -5.71 -1.43 5.13
CA HIS A 85 -6.97 -0.69 5.07
C HIS A 85 -7.79 -0.82 6.37
N SER A 86 -7.89 -2.03 6.91
CA SER A 86 -8.61 -2.23 8.18
C SER A 86 -7.91 -1.56 9.35
N ALA A 87 -6.58 -1.55 9.37
CA ALA A 87 -5.80 -0.87 10.40
C ALA A 87 -5.98 0.66 10.32
N GLY A 88 -5.91 1.24 9.12
CA GLY A 88 -6.14 2.65 8.89
C GLY A 88 -7.58 3.07 9.22
N MET A 89 -8.58 2.29 8.79
CA MET A 89 -9.98 2.52 9.14
C MET A 89 -10.21 2.53 10.66
N ASN A 90 -9.59 1.61 11.38
CA ASN A 90 -9.69 1.57 12.84
C ASN A 90 -9.08 2.80 13.51
N ALA A 91 -8.00 3.35 12.95
CA ALA A 91 -7.43 4.61 13.41
C ALA A 91 -8.33 5.80 13.07
N TRP A 92 -8.92 5.82 11.86
CA TRP A 92 -9.79 6.89 11.39
C TRP A 92 -11.08 7.02 12.21
N ARG A 93 -11.70 5.90 12.58
CA ARG A 93 -12.91 5.87 13.44
C ARG A 93 -12.73 6.49 14.82
N ARG A 94 -11.51 6.84 15.22
CA ARG A 94 -11.25 7.61 16.45
C ARG A 94 -11.37 9.12 16.25
N ILE A 95 -11.29 9.58 14.99
CA ILE A 95 -11.44 10.98 14.60
C ILE A 95 -12.86 11.25 14.11
N ALA A 96 -13.39 10.35 13.28
CA ALA A 96 -14.71 10.44 12.68
C ALA A 96 -15.62 9.34 13.25
N LYS A 97 -16.86 9.69 13.70
CA LYS A 97 -17.72 8.76 14.42
C LYS A 97 -18.63 7.93 13.51
N ASP A 98 -19.16 8.54 12.48
CA ASP A 98 -20.18 7.97 11.59
C ASP A 98 -19.64 7.70 10.20
N VAL A 99 -18.45 7.08 10.13
CA VAL A 99 -17.70 6.88 8.88
C VAL A 99 -18.47 6.05 7.90
N LYS A 100 -18.81 6.64 6.78
CA LYS A 100 -19.39 6.00 5.60
C LYS A 100 -18.30 5.81 4.54
N VAL A 101 -18.16 4.57 4.05
CA VAL A 101 -17.27 4.26 2.93
C VAL A 101 -18.06 4.41 1.64
N GLU A 102 -17.66 5.37 0.81
CA GLU A 102 -18.26 5.64 -0.49
C GLU A 102 -17.22 5.46 -1.59
N ARG A 103 -17.39 4.40 -2.36
CA ARG A 103 -16.46 4.05 -3.45
C ARG A 103 -16.35 5.15 -4.50
N GLU A 104 -17.47 5.80 -4.78
CA GLU A 104 -17.57 6.83 -5.82
C GLU A 104 -17.40 8.26 -5.25
N LYS A 105 -16.76 8.41 -4.08
CA LYS A 105 -16.56 9.72 -3.43
C LYS A 105 -15.96 10.76 -4.38
N VAL A 106 -14.89 10.40 -5.13
CA VAL A 106 -14.25 11.32 -6.07
C VAL A 106 -15.22 11.73 -7.19
N GLN A 107 -16.03 10.79 -7.71
CA GLN A 107 -17.07 11.09 -8.68
C GLN A 107 -18.09 12.09 -8.13
N ILE A 108 -18.58 11.87 -6.91
CA ILE A 108 -19.54 12.77 -6.24
C ILE A 108 -18.97 14.19 -6.13
N ILE A 109 -17.68 14.32 -5.80
CA ILE A 109 -17.02 15.64 -5.70
C ILE A 109 -16.92 16.29 -7.08
N ILE A 110 -16.59 15.56 -8.13
CA ILE A 110 -16.54 16.08 -9.51
C ILE A 110 -17.93 16.53 -9.95
N ASP A 111 -18.97 15.72 -9.72
CA ASP A 111 -20.34 16.05 -10.10
C ASP A 111 -20.85 17.30 -9.36
N ALA A 112 -20.51 17.44 -8.08
CA ALA A 112 -20.82 18.64 -7.30
C ALA A 112 -20.12 19.89 -7.85
N LEU A 113 -18.85 19.78 -8.25
CA LEU A 113 -18.10 20.87 -8.89
C LEU A 113 -18.75 21.27 -10.22
N ILE A 114 -19.12 20.30 -11.06
CA ILE A 114 -19.78 20.57 -12.35
C ILE A 114 -21.11 21.28 -12.12
N ALA A 115 -21.93 20.82 -11.18
CA ALA A 115 -23.21 21.44 -10.84
C ALA A 115 -23.05 22.89 -10.35
N ASP A 116 -22.04 23.15 -9.51
CA ASP A 116 -21.71 24.52 -9.03
C ASP A 116 -21.28 25.43 -10.18
N LEU A 117 -20.42 24.94 -11.08
CA LEU A 117 -19.96 25.69 -12.27
C LEU A 117 -21.13 26.01 -13.21
N VAL A 118 -22.04 25.06 -13.44
CA VAL A 118 -23.26 25.29 -14.27
C VAL A 118 -24.15 26.34 -13.62
N LYS A 119 -24.37 26.28 -12.32
CA LYS A 119 -25.13 27.28 -11.58
C LYS A 119 -24.49 28.68 -11.68
N LYS A 120 -23.17 28.76 -11.50
CA LYS A 120 -22.42 30.03 -11.65
C LYS A 120 -22.51 30.59 -13.07
N ALA A 121 -22.54 29.73 -14.10
CA ALA A 121 -22.76 30.17 -15.47
C ALA A 121 -24.14 30.76 -15.72
N GLN A 122 -25.20 30.23 -15.05
CA GLN A 122 -26.55 30.74 -15.15
C GLN A 122 -26.76 32.09 -14.45
N THR A 123 -26.00 32.34 -13.37
CA THR A 123 -26.07 33.54 -12.54
C THR A 123 -24.98 34.56 -12.81
N ALA A 124 -24.19 34.37 -13.84
CA ALA A 124 -23.06 35.24 -14.15
C ALA A 124 -23.52 36.60 -14.67
N GLU A 125 -22.87 37.67 -14.20
CA GLU A 125 -23.15 39.04 -14.55
C GLU A 125 -22.84 39.39 -16.02
N THR A 126 -21.94 38.64 -16.67
CA THR A 126 -21.53 38.87 -18.04
C THR A 126 -21.49 37.55 -18.84
N ALA A 127 -21.73 37.65 -20.15
CA ALA A 127 -21.63 36.51 -21.06
C ALA A 127 -20.25 35.84 -21.02
N GLU A 128 -19.18 36.63 -20.97
CA GLU A 128 -17.82 36.14 -20.87
C GLU A 128 -17.57 35.28 -19.63
N LYS A 129 -18.05 35.74 -18.46
CA LYS A 129 -17.97 34.96 -17.20
C LYS A 129 -18.81 33.68 -17.33
N ALA A 130 -20.01 33.74 -17.93
CA ALA A 130 -20.83 32.57 -18.14
C ALA A 130 -20.13 31.52 -19.02
N ASP A 131 -19.54 31.94 -20.14
CA ASP A 131 -18.85 31.07 -21.05
C ASP A 131 -17.62 30.43 -20.41
N ARG A 132 -16.86 31.18 -19.60
CA ARG A 132 -15.74 30.66 -18.81
C ARG A 132 -16.17 29.56 -17.84
N TYR A 133 -17.29 29.72 -17.14
CA TYR A 133 -17.81 28.69 -16.25
C TYR A 133 -18.31 27.46 -17.01
N ARG A 134 -18.97 27.64 -18.17
CA ARG A 134 -19.39 26.53 -19.04
C ARG A 134 -18.19 25.75 -19.56
N ALA A 135 -17.12 26.43 -20.01
CA ALA A 135 -15.89 25.79 -20.45
C ALA A 135 -15.28 24.93 -19.34
N LYS A 136 -15.13 25.47 -18.14
CA LYS A 136 -14.63 24.71 -16.98
C LYS A 136 -15.49 23.51 -16.63
N ALA A 137 -16.81 23.63 -16.69
CA ALA A 137 -17.72 22.52 -16.44
C ALA A 137 -17.56 21.42 -17.50
N THR A 138 -17.37 21.81 -18.76
CA THR A 138 -17.11 20.88 -19.87
C THR A 138 -15.76 20.18 -19.67
N THR A 139 -14.68 20.90 -19.38
CA THR A 139 -13.34 20.31 -19.06
C THR A 139 -13.46 19.32 -17.92
N ALA A 140 -14.10 19.67 -16.80
CA ALA A 140 -14.26 18.79 -15.65
C ALA A 140 -15.04 17.50 -16.00
N LYS A 141 -16.10 17.63 -16.81
CA LYS A 141 -16.89 16.49 -17.29
C LYS A 141 -16.07 15.57 -18.20
N THR A 142 -15.36 16.14 -19.14
CA THR A 142 -14.53 15.41 -20.13
C THR A 142 -13.37 14.70 -19.46
N LEU A 143 -12.74 15.32 -18.47
CA LEU A 143 -11.60 14.77 -17.73
C LEU A 143 -11.98 13.90 -16.53
N THR A 144 -13.27 13.58 -16.33
CA THR A 144 -13.72 12.84 -15.13
C THR A 144 -12.94 11.53 -14.91
N GLY A 145 -12.76 10.71 -15.93
CA GLY A 145 -12.02 9.44 -15.84
C GLY A 145 -10.55 9.64 -15.46
N PHE A 146 -9.89 10.56 -16.15
CA PHE A 146 -8.51 10.95 -15.88
C PHE A 146 -8.32 11.44 -14.44
N VAL A 147 -9.15 12.38 -14.00
CA VAL A 147 -9.09 12.96 -12.64
C VAL A 147 -9.33 11.90 -11.58
N LYS A 148 -10.31 11.01 -11.75
CA LYS A 148 -10.56 9.90 -10.81
C LYS A 148 -9.31 9.02 -10.66
N LYS A 149 -8.69 8.64 -11.77
CA LYS A 149 -7.50 7.78 -11.77
C LYS A 149 -6.30 8.50 -11.15
N ALA A 150 -6.04 9.75 -11.56
CA ALA A 150 -4.93 10.55 -11.03
C ALA A 150 -5.08 10.81 -9.52
N VAL A 151 -6.28 11.17 -9.02
CA VAL A 151 -6.53 11.41 -7.60
C VAL A 151 -6.38 10.13 -6.76
N SER A 152 -6.87 8.98 -7.25
CA SER A 152 -6.68 7.68 -6.57
C SER A 152 -5.19 7.34 -6.47
N LEU A 153 -4.44 7.46 -7.57
CA LEU A 153 -3.00 7.21 -7.58
C LEU A 153 -2.24 8.19 -6.66
N ALA A 154 -2.60 9.47 -6.66
CA ALA A 154 -2.00 10.46 -5.76
C ALA A 154 -2.23 10.10 -4.28
N LYS A 155 -3.43 9.61 -3.92
CA LYS A 155 -3.71 9.08 -2.58
C LYS A 155 -2.82 7.89 -2.24
N GLN A 156 -2.66 6.95 -3.16
CA GLN A 156 -1.82 5.77 -3.00
C GLN A 156 -0.32 6.12 -2.93
N ARG A 157 0.11 7.20 -3.60
CA ARG A 157 1.46 7.77 -3.51
C ARG A 157 1.66 8.65 -2.27
N ALA A 158 0.67 8.71 -1.38
CA ALA A 158 0.69 9.48 -0.13
C ALA A 158 0.90 10.99 -0.31
N PHE A 159 0.34 11.59 -1.36
CA PHE A 159 0.32 13.04 -1.52
C PHE A 159 -0.37 13.69 -0.32
N GLY A 160 0.15 14.83 0.12
CA GLY A 160 -0.27 15.48 1.35
C GLY A 160 0.40 14.92 2.62
N PHE A 161 1.14 13.81 2.52
CA PHE A 161 1.94 13.24 3.60
C PHE A 161 3.43 13.14 3.26
N VAL A 162 3.78 12.53 2.12
CA VAL A 162 5.17 12.42 1.65
C VAL A 162 5.58 13.63 0.82
N HIS A 163 4.69 14.08 -0.06
CA HIS A 163 4.88 15.24 -0.92
C HIS A 163 3.74 16.22 -0.74
N SER A 164 3.99 17.52 -0.99
CA SER A 164 2.90 18.49 -1.08
C SER A 164 1.98 18.14 -2.25
N PHE A 165 0.66 18.08 -1.98
CA PHE A 165 -0.32 17.89 -3.05
C PHE A 165 -0.50 19.15 -3.93
N GLU A 166 0.06 20.30 -3.53
CA GLU A 166 0.05 21.54 -4.31
C GLU A 166 1.25 21.64 -5.28
N ASP A 167 2.22 20.72 -5.17
CA ASP A 167 3.38 20.66 -6.05
C ASP A 167 3.00 20.02 -7.40
N MET A 168 2.77 20.87 -8.40
CA MET A 168 2.40 20.43 -9.74
C MET A 168 3.43 19.48 -10.38
N SER A 169 4.73 19.65 -10.08
CA SER A 169 5.76 18.79 -10.64
C SER A 169 5.55 17.33 -10.26
N LYS A 170 5.09 17.08 -9.03
CA LYS A 170 4.80 15.72 -8.55
C LYS A 170 3.58 15.10 -9.22
N TRP A 171 2.62 15.92 -9.65
CA TRP A 171 1.49 15.45 -10.46
C TRP A 171 1.93 15.08 -11.87
N PHE A 172 2.79 15.87 -12.50
CA PHE A 172 3.36 15.53 -13.82
C PHE A 172 4.18 14.25 -13.74
N GLU A 173 5.06 14.10 -12.74
CA GLU A 173 5.80 12.86 -12.52
C GLU A 173 4.86 11.64 -12.36
N LEU A 174 3.75 11.79 -11.62
CA LEU A 174 2.76 10.74 -11.44
C LEU A 174 2.05 10.40 -12.74
N ILE A 175 1.62 11.40 -13.49
CA ILE A 175 0.91 11.24 -14.77
C ILE A 175 1.80 10.51 -15.78
N GLU A 176 3.05 10.93 -15.93
CA GLU A 176 4.04 10.31 -16.81
C GLU A 176 4.34 8.86 -16.36
N HIS A 177 4.61 8.64 -15.08
CA HIS A 177 4.94 7.32 -14.55
C HIS A 177 3.84 6.28 -14.82
N PHE A 178 2.58 6.67 -14.75
CA PHE A 178 1.44 5.78 -14.96
C PHE A 178 0.85 5.86 -16.37
N GLY A 179 1.44 6.64 -17.29
CA GLY A 179 0.98 6.77 -18.67
C GLY A 179 -0.47 7.28 -18.76
N LEU A 180 -0.88 8.21 -17.86
CA LEU A 180 -2.27 8.64 -17.82
C LEU A 180 -2.67 9.49 -19.02
N GLU A 181 -1.71 10.11 -19.70
CA GLU A 181 -1.94 10.89 -20.92
C GLU A 181 -2.35 10.00 -22.10
N ASP A 182 -1.85 8.77 -22.14
CA ASP A 182 -2.14 7.83 -23.23
C ASP A 182 -3.62 7.42 -23.29
N ASP A 183 -4.33 7.57 -22.17
CA ASP A 183 -5.77 7.28 -22.08
C ASP A 183 -6.66 8.47 -22.58
N LEU A 184 -6.07 9.62 -22.95
CA LEU A 184 -6.80 10.78 -23.40
C LEU A 184 -7.02 10.74 -24.93
N GLU A 185 -8.27 10.76 -25.36
CA GLU A 185 -8.66 10.70 -26.78
C GLU A 185 -8.55 12.07 -27.49
N PHE A 186 -8.11 13.13 -26.82
CA PHE A 186 -8.09 14.51 -27.31
C PHE A 186 -6.97 15.32 -26.65
N GLU A 187 -6.57 16.39 -27.30
CA GLU A 187 -5.55 17.31 -26.81
C GLU A 187 -6.09 18.08 -25.59
N VAL A 188 -5.34 18.10 -24.51
CA VAL A 188 -5.71 18.70 -23.22
C VAL A 188 -4.61 19.67 -22.77
N ASP A 189 -5.01 20.81 -22.22
CA ASP A 189 -4.11 21.64 -21.42
C ASP A 189 -3.81 20.89 -20.10
N MET A 190 -2.63 20.25 -20.05
CA MET A 190 -2.22 19.44 -18.90
C MET A 190 -2.06 20.28 -17.62
N ASP A 191 -1.70 21.54 -17.73
CA ASP A 191 -1.66 22.46 -16.58
C ASP A 191 -3.07 22.63 -15.98
N GLU A 192 -4.11 22.80 -16.82
CA GLU A 192 -5.50 22.88 -16.36
C GLU A 192 -5.97 21.55 -15.77
N ALA A 193 -5.63 20.43 -16.40
CA ALA A 193 -5.95 19.09 -15.90
C ALA A 193 -5.33 18.82 -14.52
N VAL A 194 -4.06 19.16 -14.32
CA VAL A 194 -3.36 19.02 -13.05
C VAL A 194 -3.98 19.91 -11.97
N ARG A 195 -4.29 21.18 -12.28
CA ARG A 195 -5.00 22.07 -11.33
C ARG A 195 -6.36 21.52 -10.93
N LEU A 196 -7.07 20.88 -11.83
CA LEU A 196 -8.33 20.20 -11.53
C LEU A 196 -8.10 19.01 -10.60
N CYS A 197 -7.09 18.17 -10.87
CA CYS A 197 -6.71 17.06 -9.97
C CYS A 197 -6.37 17.56 -8.57
N ILE A 198 -5.58 18.62 -8.44
CA ILE A 198 -5.22 19.24 -7.15
C ILE A 198 -6.48 19.71 -6.43
N HIS A 199 -7.39 20.39 -7.13
CA HIS A 199 -8.64 20.89 -6.54
C HIS A 199 -9.52 19.76 -6.01
N ILE A 200 -9.72 18.70 -6.79
CA ILE A 200 -10.52 17.53 -6.41
C ILE A 200 -9.85 16.75 -5.27
N PHE A 201 -8.54 16.55 -5.33
CA PHE A 201 -7.78 15.93 -4.25
C PHE A 201 -7.93 16.70 -2.94
N LYS A 202 -7.67 18.01 -2.96
CA LYS A 202 -7.81 18.90 -1.80
C LYS A 202 -9.22 18.83 -1.20
N THR A 203 -10.23 18.87 -2.05
CA THR A 203 -11.63 18.72 -1.64
C THR A 203 -11.89 17.37 -0.99
N SER A 204 -11.35 16.29 -1.58
CA SER A 204 -11.52 14.92 -1.06
C SER A 204 -10.90 14.72 0.32
N ILE A 205 -9.76 15.34 0.62
CA ILE A 205 -9.07 15.17 1.91
C ILE A 205 -9.53 16.15 2.99
N SER A 206 -10.18 17.27 2.64
CA SER A 206 -10.55 18.35 3.56
C SER A 206 -12.03 18.41 3.92
N GLN A 207 -12.91 17.94 3.01
CA GLN A 207 -14.35 17.93 3.24
C GLN A 207 -14.75 16.66 3.96
N ASP A 208 -15.84 16.72 4.67
CA ASP A 208 -16.58 15.62 5.30
C ASP A 208 -15.71 14.41 5.77
N ARG A 209 -15.25 14.48 7.01
CA ARG A 209 -14.44 13.41 7.62
C ARG A 209 -15.18 12.09 7.76
N ASP A 210 -16.52 12.13 7.71
CA ASP A 210 -17.36 10.94 7.83
C ASP A 210 -17.54 10.23 6.48
N LEU A 211 -17.24 10.91 5.35
CA LEU A 211 -17.29 10.33 4.01
C LEU A 211 -15.86 10.04 3.50
N ILE A 212 -15.53 8.76 3.34
CA ILE A 212 -14.21 8.32 2.87
C ILE A 212 -14.35 7.30 1.73
N ASP A 213 -13.34 7.21 0.88
CA ASP A 213 -13.17 6.09 -0.06
C ASP A 213 -12.15 5.05 0.45
N TYR A 214 -11.84 4.05 -0.37
CA TYR A 214 -10.88 3.00 0.02
C TYR A 214 -9.46 3.54 0.19
N ASP A 215 -9.02 4.46 -0.66
CA ASP A 215 -7.68 5.06 -0.55
C ASP A 215 -7.59 5.95 0.69
N ASP A 216 -8.68 6.63 1.07
CA ASP A 216 -8.76 7.43 2.29
C ASP A 216 -8.63 6.59 3.56
N MET A 217 -9.01 5.30 3.55
CA MET A 217 -8.80 4.43 4.72
C MET A 217 -7.34 4.40 5.15
N ILE A 218 -6.41 4.57 4.22
CA ILE A 218 -4.97 4.59 4.46
C ILE A 218 -4.45 6.01 4.57
N LEU A 219 -4.82 6.88 3.64
CA LEU A 219 -4.26 8.21 3.54
C LEU A 219 -4.79 9.17 4.62
N ALA A 220 -6.09 9.17 4.91
CA ALA A 220 -6.67 10.09 5.87
C ALA A 220 -6.05 9.96 7.27
N PRO A 221 -5.80 8.75 7.83
CA PRO A 221 -5.06 8.60 9.08
C PRO A 221 -3.64 9.17 9.06
N LEU A 222 -2.98 9.19 7.89
CA LEU A 222 -1.64 9.77 7.73
C LEU A 222 -1.69 11.28 7.74
N ILE A 223 -2.50 11.89 6.86
CA ILE A 223 -2.62 13.35 6.71
C ILE A 223 -3.10 14.01 8.00
N HIS A 224 -4.14 13.45 8.63
CA HIS A 224 -4.73 14.02 9.84
C HIS A 224 -4.05 13.54 11.13
N ASN A 225 -2.91 12.89 11.02
CA ASN A 225 -2.14 12.36 12.15
C ASN A 225 -2.99 11.57 13.16
N ALA A 226 -3.87 10.70 12.66
CA ALA A 226 -4.69 9.84 13.51
C ALA A 226 -3.83 8.99 14.43
N ARG A 227 -4.26 8.89 15.69
CA ARG A 227 -3.57 8.06 16.67
C ARG A 227 -3.77 6.58 16.34
N MET A 228 -2.70 5.90 15.99
CA MET A 228 -2.66 4.45 15.84
C MET A 228 -2.32 3.78 17.17
N TRP A 229 -2.67 2.51 17.31
CA TRP A 229 -2.23 1.71 18.45
C TRP A 229 -0.78 1.25 18.18
N PRO A 230 0.22 1.72 18.96
CA PRO A 230 1.62 1.42 18.67
C PRO A 230 1.90 -0.08 18.84
N LYS A 231 2.63 -0.66 17.88
CA LYS A 231 3.02 -2.07 17.86
C LYS A 231 4.51 -2.25 18.11
N ASP A 232 4.86 -3.31 18.85
CA ASP A 232 6.25 -3.70 19.04
C ASP A 232 6.83 -4.27 17.76
N PHE A 233 6.00 -4.93 16.94
CA PHE A 233 6.38 -5.38 15.62
C PHE A 233 5.23 -5.33 14.61
N VAL A 234 5.59 -5.07 13.36
CA VAL A 234 4.70 -5.12 12.20
C VAL A 234 5.33 -6.02 11.16
N LEU A 235 4.59 -7.03 10.72
CA LEU A 235 4.99 -7.94 9.64
C LEU A 235 4.10 -7.65 8.44
N ILE A 236 4.71 -7.45 7.25
CA ILE A 236 3.97 -7.20 6.01
C ILE A 236 4.15 -8.41 5.10
N ASP A 237 3.06 -9.09 4.78
CA ASP A 237 3.04 -10.15 3.77
C ASP A 237 2.77 -9.54 2.38
N GLU A 238 3.34 -10.13 1.33
CA GLU A 238 3.30 -9.67 -0.06
C GLU A 238 3.74 -8.19 -0.19
N ALA A 239 4.89 -7.86 0.43
CA ALA A 239 5.38 -6.48 0.52
C ALA A 239 5.73 -5.87 -0.85
N GLN A 240 6.00 -6.69 -1.89
CA GLN A 240 6.19 -6.23 -3.27
C GLN A 240 4.96 -5.53 -3.86
N ASP A 241 3.77 -5.74 -3.29
CA ASP A 241 2.52 -5.14 -3.75
C ASP A 241 2.12 -3.90 -2.93
N THR A 242 3.06 -3.36 -2.13
CA THR A 242 2.80 -2.17 -1.33
C THR A 242 3.07 -0.89 -2.11
N ASN A 243 2.25 0.14 -1.86
CA ASN A 243 2.46 1.50 -2.32
C ASN A 243 2.98 2.41 -1.19
N PRO A 244 3.43 3.63 -1.47
CA PRO A 244 3.95 4.56 -0.48
C PRO A 244 3.02 4.81 0.72
N ALA A 245 1.72 4.96 0.49
CA ALA A 245 0.75 5.18 1.56
C ALA A 245 0.65 3.98 2.51
N ARG A 246 0.62 2.75 1.95
CA ARG A 246 0.60 1.51 2.75
C ARG A 246 1.87 1.35 3.58
N ARG A 247 3.05 1.62 2.99
CA ARG A 247 4.34 1.58 3.70
C ARG A 247 4.37 2.61 4.83
N ALA A 248 3.97 3.85 4.56
CA ALA A 248 3.91 4.91 5.56
C ALA A 248 2.98 4.54 6.73
N LEU A 249 1.81 3.95 6.45
CA LEU A 249 0.88 3.51 7.48
C LEU A 249 1.47 2.39 8.35
N ALA A 250 2.12 1.40 7.74
CA ALA A 250 2.77 0.31 8.47
C ALA A 250 3.88 0.83 9.40
N ILE A 251 4.70 1.77 8.93
CA ILE A 251 5.74 2.41 9.72
C ILE A 251 5.12 3.22 10.87
N LYS A 252 4.03 3.96 10.61
CA LYS A 252 3.33 4.75 11.63
C LYS A 252 2.72 3.88 12.74
N MET A 253 2.44 2.62 12.47
CA MET A 253 1.96 1.66 13.48
C MET A 253 3.05 1.23 14.47
N LEU A 254 4.33 1.38 14.15
CA LEU A 254 5.43 0.94 15.01
C LEU A 254 5.60 1.84 16.23
N LYS A 255 6.01 1.25 17.34
CA LYS A 255 6.53 2.01 18.48
C LYS A 255 7.78 2.79 18.04
N PRO A 256 7.86 4.09 18.33
CA PRO A 256 9.04 4.88 17.99
C PRO A 256 10.31 4.27 18.58
N LYS A 257 11.39 4.20 17.81
CA LYS A 257 12.74 3.73 18.19
C LYS A 257 12.86 2.24 18.54
N THR A 258 11.80 1.55 18.92
CA THR A 258 11.88 0.14 19.37
C THR A 258 11.10 -0.83 18.49
N GLY A 259 10.16 -0.34 17.68
CA GLY A 259 9.34 -1.15 16.81
C GLY A 259 10.14 -1.85 15.71
N ILE A 260 9.79 -3.09 15.41
CA ILE A 260 10.44 -3.94 14.40
C ILE A 260 9.52 -4.06 13.19
N LEU A 261 10.06 -3.83 11.99
CA LEU A 261 9.38 -4.10 10.72
C LEU A 261 10.01 -5.31 10.03
N ILE A 262 9.20 -6.26 9.62
CA ILE A 262 9.63 -7.32 8.69
C ILE A 262 8.70 -7.30 7.48
N ALA A 263 9.26 -6.95 6.33
CA ALA A 263 8.57 -6.98 5.05
C ALA A 263 8.97 -8.23 4.28
N VAL A 264 8.01 -9.10 3.96
CA VAL A 264 8.27 -10.30 3.17
C VAL A 264 7.57 -10.20 1.82
N GLY A 265 8.28 -10.52 0.76
CA GLY A 265 7.75 -10.46 -0.59
C GLY A 265 8.67 -11.13 -1.61
N ASP A 266 8.17 -11.26 -2.81
CA ASP A 266 8.93 -11.74 -3.97
C ASP A 266 8.94 -10.65 -5.05
N PRO A 267 10.05 -9.93 -5.24
CA PRO A 267 10.13 -8.90 -6.29
C PRO A 267 9.81 -9.45 -7.69
N ALA A 268 10.10 -10.73 -7.96
CA ALA A 268 9.77 -11.36 -9.24
C ALA A 268 8.26 -11.62 -9.44
N GLN A 269 7.44 -11.45 -8.39
CA GLN A 269 5.99 -11.58 -8.44
C GLN A 269 5.27 -10.23 -8.36
N ALA A 270 5.97 -9.11 -8.47
CA ALA A 270 5.37 -7.77 -8.49
C ALA A 270 4.62 -7.55 -9.82
N ILE A 271 3.31 -7.81 -9.84
CA ILE A 271 2.46 -7.69 -11.03
C ILE A 271 1.40 -6.58 -10.91
N TYR A 272 1.34 -5.89 -9.77
CA TYR A 272 0.32 -4.88 -9.47
C TYR A 272 0.79 -3.43 -9.67
N GLY A 273 1.84 -3.18 -10.46
CA GLY A 273 2.33 -1.82 -10.77
C GLY A 273 1.23 -0.91 -11.31
N PHE A 274 0.35 -1.43 -12.16
CA PHE A 274 -0.80 -0.69 -12.72
C PHE A 274 -1.86 -0.25 -11.68
N THR A 275 -1.82 -0.79 -10.47
CA THR A 275 -2.70 -0.41 -9.36
C THR A 275 -2.04 0.53 -8.34
N GLY A 276 -0.93 1.17 -8.70
CA GLY A 276 -0.22 2.10 -7.82
C GLY A 276 0.83 1.46 -6.90
N ALA A 277 1.04 0.13 -6.97
CA ALA A 277 2.18 -0.52 -6.32
C ALA A 277 3.49 -0.14 -7.03
N ASP A 278 4.56 0.01 -6.27
CA ASP A 278 5.89 0.23 -6.85
C ASP A 278 6.48 -1.11 -7.31
N SER A 279 7.00 -1.18 -8.53
CA SER A 279 7.70 -2.38 -9.03
C SER A 279 8.94 -2.73 -8.20
N ASP A 280 9.52 -1.74 -7.54
CA ASP A 280 10.68 -1.76 -6.67
C ASP A 280 10.34 -1.58 -5.17
N ALA A 281 9.08 -1.86 -4.78
CA ALA A 281 8.58 -1.66 -3.42
C ALA A 281 9.51 -2.25 -2.34
N MET A 282 10.12 -3.41 -2.61
CA MET A 282 11.03 -4.06 -1.68
C MET A 282 12.36 -3.29 -1.54
N ASP A 283 12.90 -2.73 -2.62
CA ASP A 283 14.11 -1.91 -2.59
C ASP A 283 13.85 -0.56 -1.91
N LEU A 284 12.69 0.05 -2.16
CA LEU A 284 12.27 1.28 -1.47
C LEU A 284 12.10 1.08 0.04
N ILE A 285 11.59 -0.08 0.49
CA ILE A 285 11.56 -0.42 1.93
C ILE A 285 12.97 -0.52 2.48
N LYS A 286 13.88 -1.16 1.74
CA LYS A 286 15.28 -1.31 2.14
C LYS A 286 15.97 0.03 2.31
N GLU A 287 15.83 0.94 1.35
CA GLU A 287 16.43 2.26 1.38
C GLU A 287 15.82 3.13 2.49
N GLN A 288 14.49 3.20 2.56
CA GLN A 288 13.78 4.06 3.51
C GLN A 288 14.07 3.71 4.97
N LEU A 289 14.26 2.43 5.27
CA LEU A 289 14.43 1.94 6.64
C LEU A 289 15.86 1.46 6.94
N ASN A 290 16.78 1.58 5.98
CA ASN A 290 18.10 0.98 6.07
C ASN A 290 18.03 -0.47 6.57
N SER A 291 17.14 -1.27 5.93
CA SER A 291 16.81 -2.60 6.40
C SER A 291 17.87 -3.62 6.01
N ASP A 292 18.08 -4.60 6.89
CA ASP A 292 18.81 -5.83 6.51
C ASP A 292 18.02 -6.61 5.45
N THR A 293 18.71 -7.47 4.71
CA THR A 293 18.08 -8.32 3.70
C THR A 293 18.48 -9.78 3.95
N LEU A 294 17.45 -10.66 4.03
CA LEU A 294 17.65 -12.11 4.11
C LEU A 294 16.86 -12.81 2.99
N PRO A 295 17.37 -13.90 2.43
CA PRO A 295 16.68 -14.65 1.38
C PRO A 295 15.87 -15.82 1.95
N LEU A 296 14.74 -16.15 1.28
CA LEU A 296 14.09 -17.45 1.32
C LEU A 296 13.94 -17.91 -0.13
N ASN A 297 14.86 -18.74 -0.61
CA ASN A 297 14.91 -19.13 -2.02
C ASN A 297 14.73 -20.64 -2.27
N VAL A 298 14.57 -21.46 -1.22
CA VAL A 298 14.26 -22.88 -1.34
C VAL A 298 12.75 -23.10 -1.40
N THR A 299 12.23 -23.48 -2.57
CA THR A 299 10.80 -23.74 -2.75
C THR A 299 10.42 -25.16 -2.34
N TYR A 300 9.36 -25.28 -1.54
CA TYR A 300 8.75 -26.54 -1.11
C TYR A 300 7.51 -26.90 -1.94
N ARG A 301 7.12 -26.03 -2.87
CA ARG A 301 5.91 -26.16 -3.68
C ARG A 301 6.20 -26.69 -5.08
N CYS A 302 7.27 -26.20 -5.70
CA CYS A 302 7.51 -26.39 -7.12
C CYS A 302 8.38 -27.64 -7.37
N PRO A 303 8.01 -28.50 -8.36
CA PRO A 303 8.84 -29.57 -8.84
C PRO A 303 10.18 -29.07 -9.41
N LYS A 304 11.20 -29.92 -9.42
CA LYS A 304 12.55 -29.57 -9.90
C LYS A 304 12.56 -29.06 -11.35
N ALA A 305 11.83 -29.73 -12.25
CA ALA A 305 11.75 -29.32 -13.66
C ALA A 305 11.15 -27.91 -13.82
N VAL A 306 10.11 -27.55 -13.04
CA VAL A 306 9.53 -26.20 -13.03
C VAL A 306 10.53 -25.16 -12.51
N VAL A 307 11.27 -25.51 -11.45
CA VAL A 307 12.32 -24.63 -10.90
C VAL A 307 13.42 -24.40 -11.91
N ALA A 308 13.87 -25.43 -12.63
CA ALA A 308 14.91 -25.31 -13.66
C ALA A 308 14.50 -24.31 -14.77
N VAL A 309 13.22 -24.27 -15.16
CA VAL A 309 12.72 -23.29 -16.12
C VAL A 309 12.65 -21.91 -15.48
N ALA A 310 12.15 -21.78 -14.24
CA ALA A 310 12.03 -20.50 -13.55
C ALA A 310 13.37 -19.81 -13.30
N GLN A 311 14.46 -20.59 -13.16
CA GLN A 311 15.82 -20.07 -12.97
C GLN A 311 16.34 -19.21 -14.13
N GLN A 312 15.71 -19.26 -15.30
CA GLN A 312 16.05 -18.35 -16.42
C GLN A 312 15.73 -16.89 -16.09
N TRP A 313 14.76 -16.63 -15.22
CA TRP A 313 14.34 -15.28 -14.79
C TRP A 313 14.64 -14.99 -13.32
N VAL A 314 14.69 -16.04 -12.48
CA VAL A 314 14.90 -15.99 -11.03
C VAL A 314 16.04 -16.97 -10.68
N PRO A 315 17.31 -16.62 -10.95
CA PRO A 315 18.43 -17.55 -10.88
C PRO A 315 18.69 -18.15 -9.49
N ASP A 316 18.27 -17.48 -8.43
CA ASP A 316 18.50 -17.84 -7.03
C ASP A 316 17.46 -18.81 -6.45
N ILE A 317 16.33 -19.08 -7.15
CA ILE A 317 15.33 -20.06 -6.67
C ILE A 317 15.90 -21.49 -6.78
N THR A 318 15.71 -22.29 -5.74
CA THR A 318 16.12 -23.69 -5.71
C THR A 318 15.00 -24.59 -5.24
N ALA A 319 14.88 -25.80 -5.81
CA ALA A 319 13.92 -26.78 -5.33
C ALA A 319 14.43 -27.45 -4.05
N HIS A 320 13.52 -27.73 -3.11
CA HIS A 320 13.86 -28.56 -1.95
C HIS A 320 14.30 -29.96 -2.39
N GLU A 321 15.22 -30.59 -1.64
CA GLU A 321 15.77 -31.91 -1.99
C GLU A 321 14.71 -32.98 -2.23
N SER A 322 13.62 -32.95 -1.42
CA SER A 322 12.49 -33.87 -1.54
C SER A 322 11.47 -33.51 -2.61
N ALA A 323 11.69 -32.43 -3.38
CA ALA A 323 10.78 -32.06 -4.44
C ALA A 323 10.75 -33.12 -5.56
N PRO A 324 9.56 -33.46 -6.09
CA PRO A 324 9.45 -34.38 -7.21
C PRO A 324 10.12 -33.80 -8.47
N GLU A 325 10.53 -34.69 -9.39
CA GLU A 325 11.15 -34.23 -10.66
C GLU A 325 10.17 -33.34 -11.44
N GLY A 326 8.91 -33.76 -11.63
CA GLY A 326 7.90 -33.02 -12.36
C GLY A 326 8.10 -33.07 -13.88
N ILE A 327 7.15 -32.45 -14.60
CA ILE A 327 7.18 -32.32 -16.07
C ILE A 327 6.83 -30.85 -16.38
N VAL A 328 7.49 -30.26 -17.36
CA VAL A 328 7.22 -28.92 -17.91
C VAL A 328 6.74 -29.06 -19.34
#